data_5e77d2c2431f010b63f205ea2da68b05
#
_entry.id   5e77d2c2431f010b63f205ea2da68b05
#
_cell.length_a   1.000
_cell.length_b   1.000
_cell.length_c   1.000
_cell.angle_alpha   90.00
_cell.angle_beta   90.00
_cell.angle_gamma   90.00
#
_symmetry.space_group_name_H-M   'P 1'
#
loop_
_entity.id
_entity.type
_entity.pdbx_description
1 polymer ?
#
loop_
_entity_poly.entity_id
_entity_poly.type
_entity_poly.pdbx_seq_one_letter_code
_entity_poly.pdbx_strand_id
1 'polypeptide(L)'
;MELMRARTRSGNDRTPGRVKLALAAALALELGGCLGYDGQVVHGYQLDPKSAEQVKAGASAEQILVLLGTPTTTSTVGGDAWYYISQITNRSVQFMPPKVTDQRVFAVYFTKDKKVERVANYGMEDGKLIDFVSRTTPTAGAESTFLKGMFINLLHF
;
A
#
# COMPACT_ATOMS: atom_id res chain seq x y z
N MET A 1 65.65 -17.55 61.62
CA MET A 1 64.39 -18.23 61.90
C MET A 1 63.32 -17.20 61.79
N GLU A 2 62.81 -16.97 60.57
CA GLU A 2 61.75 -16.01 60.39
C GLU A 2 60.79 -16.54 59.34
N LEU A 3 59.55 -16.68 59.72
CA LEU A 3 58.48 -17.26 58.99
C LEU A 3 57.93 -16.23 57.97
N MET A 4 58.15 -16.44 56.68
CA MET A 4 57.59 -15.71 55.59
C MET A 4 56.10 -16.07 55.44
N ARG A 5 55.24 -15.17 55.88
CA ARG A 5 53.77 -15.26 55.77
C ARG A 5 53.30 -14.81 54.35
N ALA A 6 53.04 -15.75 53.53
CA ALA A 6 52.44 -15.49 52.23
C ALA A 6 51.03 -14.92 52.42
N ARG A 7 50.81 -13.69 51.95
CA ARG A 7 49.56 -12.99 51.99
C ARG A 7 48.82 -13.28 50.66
N THR A 8 47.92 -14.22 50.68
CA THR A 8 46.99 -14.46 49.58
C THR A 8 46.09 -13.25 49.39
N ARG A 9 46.23 -12.59 48.28
CA ARG A 9 45.33 -11.57 47.85
C ARG A 9 43.99 -12.22 47.40
N SER A 10 42.95 -11.98 48.17
CA SER A 10 41.55 -12.29 47.79
C SER A 10 41.19 -11.47 46.59
N GLY A 11 40.92 -12.15 45.47
CA GLY A 11 40.40 -11.56 44.27
C GLY A 11 39.01 -10.99 44.53
N ASN A 12 38.82 -9.75 44.16
CA ASN A 12 37.60 -9.00 44.37
C ASN A 12 36.54 -9.41 43.33
N ASP A 13 35.69 -10.38 43.69
CA ASP A 13 34.53 -10.80 42.90
C ASP A 13 33.40 -9.76 42.92
N ARG A 14 33.63 -8.64 42.26
CA ARG A 14 32.58 -7.60 42.07
C ARG A 14 32.02 -7.56 40.66
N THR A 15 32.07 -8.65 39.90
CA THR A 15 31.68 -8.71 38.50
C THR A 15 30.27 -9.22 38.15
N PRO A 16 29.49 -9.89 39.06
CA PRO A 16 28.20 -10.46 38.62
C PRO A 16 27.11 -9.41 38.34
N GLY A 17 27.17 -8.27 39.01
CA GLY A 17 26.18 -7.19 38.79
C GLY A 17 26.33 -6.44 37.44
N ARG A 18 27.59 -6.15 37.09
CA ARG A 18 27.89 -5.43 35.83
C ARG A 18 27.67 -6.30 34.62
N VAL A 19 27.97 -7.59 34.68
CA VAL A 19 27.70 -8.54 33.60
C VAL A 19 26.19 -8.73 33.38
N LYS A 20 25.43 -8.86 34.48
CA LYS A 20 23.96 -8.95 34.41
C LYS A 20 23.32 -7.66 33.82
N LEU A 21 23.86 -6.50 34.21
CA LEU A 21 23.38 -5.22 33.66
C LEU A 21 23.73 -5.06 32.18
N ALA A 22 24.93 -5.47 31.77
CA ALA A 22 25.34 -5.45 30.35
C ALA A 22 24.51 -6.44 29.51
N LEU A 23 24.22 -7.63 30.04
CA LEU A 23 23.37 -8.61 29.37
C LEU A 23 21.92 -8.14 29.22
N ALA A 24 21.39 -7.50 30.27
CA ALA A 24 20.04 -6.90 30.21
C ALA A 24 19.96 -5.73 29.21
N ALA A 25 21.00 -4.89 29.15
CA ALA A 25 21.08 -3.83 28.18
C ALA A 25 21.20 -4.33 26.72
N ALA A 26 22.00 -5.38 26.50
CA ALA A 26 22.10 -6.03 25.19
C ALA A 26 20.76 -6.64 24.75
N LEU A 27 20.06 -7.32 25.66
CA LEU A 27 18.74 -7.90 25.37
C LEU A 27 17.69 -6.83 25.09
N ALA A 28 17.77 -5.66 25.74
CA ALA A 28 16.87 -4.53 25.47
C ALA A 28 17.10 -3.87 24.11
N LEU A 29 18.33 -3.88 23.60
CA LEU A 29 18.68 -3.39 22.27
C LEU A 29 18.13 -4.28 21.15
N GLU A 30 18.07 -5.58 21.35
CA GLU A 30 17.50 -6.52 20.38
C GLU A 30 15.97 -6.36 20.25
N LEU A 31 15.27 -5.96 21.31
CA LEU A 31 13.82 -5.69 21.26
C LEU A 31 13.46 -4.39 20.48
N GLY A 32 14.40 -3.49 20.26
CA GLY A 32 14.21 -2.26 19.51
C GLY A 32 14.09 -2.45 17.99
N GLY A 33 14.43 -3.61 17.43
CA GLY A 33 14.42 -3.89 16.00
C GLY A 33 13.02 -3.96 15.37
N CYS A 34 11.94 -4.05 16.17
CA CYS A 34 10.57 -4.13 15.65
C CYS A 34 9.90 -2.77 15.40
N LEU A 35 10.58 -1.65 15.68
CA LEU A 35 10.00 -0.30 15.56
C LEU A 35 9.98 0.25 14.15
N GLY A 36 10.56 -0.44 13.17
CA GLY A 36 10.62 -0.01 11.76
C GLY A 36 9.67 -0.79 10.83
N TYR A 37 8.62 -1.44 11.35
CA TYR A 37 7.69 -2.16 10.50
C TYR A 37 6.75 -1.19 9.80
N ASP A 38 7.01 -0.94 8.51
CA ASP A 38 6.04 -0.29 7.60
C ASP A 38 5.12 -1.38 7.05
N GLY A 39 3.95 -1.49 7.67
CA GLY A 39 2.93 -2.47 7.30
C GLY A 39 2.14 -2.11 6.06
N GLN A 40 2.54 -1.10 5.29
CA GLN A 40 1.86 -0.68 4.08
C GLN A 40 2.24 -1.59 2.92
N VAL A 41 1.23 -2.18 2.27
CA VAL A 41 1.39 -3.00 1.07
C VAL A 41 0.48 -2.46 -0.01
N VAL A 42 1.04 -2.24 -1.21
CA VAL A 42 0.29 -1.84 -2.40
C VAL A 42 -0.01 -3.08 -3.22
N HIS A 43 -1.27 -3.32 -3.49
CA HIS A 43 -1.78 -4.41 -4.31
C HIS A 43 -2.33 -3.90 -5.63
N GLY A 44 -2.17 -4.68 -6.70
CA GLY A 44 -2.68 -4.37 -8.02
C GLY A 44 -1.80 -3.39 -8.79
N TYR A 45 -2.43 -2.55 -9.61
CA TYR A 45 -1.73 -1.65 -10.52
C TYR A 45 -1.22 -0.41 -9.77
N GLN A 46 0.08 -0.14 -9.87
CA GLN A 46 0.65 1.11 -9.36
C GLN A 46 0.60 2.19 -10.44
N LEU A 47 -0.39 3.08 -10.34
CA LEU A 47 -0.52 4.18 -11.26
C LEU A 47 0.56 5.24 -10.97
N ASP A 48 1.46 5.43 -11.93
CA ASP A 48 2.37 6.58 -11.89
C ASP A 48 1.58 7.86 -12.24
N PRO A 49 1.55 8.87 -11.35
CA PRO A 49 0.83 10.11 -11.60
C PRO A 49 1.24 10.80 -12.91
N LYS A 50 2.53 10.76 -13.26
CA LYS A 50 3.04 11.35 -14.50
C LYS A 50 2.50 10.65 -15.74
N SER A 51 2.39 9.32 -15.69
CA SER A 51 1.82 8.54 -16.78
C SER A 51 0.31 8.80 -16.90
N ALA A 52 -0.40 8.91 -15.77
CA ALA A 52 -1.83 9.26 -15.78
C ALA A 52 -2.11 10.63 -16.41
N GLU A 53 -1.29 11.65 -16.13
CA GLU A 53 -1.42 13.00 -16.69
C GLU A 53 -1.19 13.04 -18.22
N GLN A 54 -0.47 12.07 -18.77
CA GLN A 54 -0.22 11.96 -20.20
C GLN A 54 -1.42 11.35 -20.97
N VAL A 55 -2.35 10.71 -20.27
CA VAL A 55 -3.56 10.15 -20.86
C VAL A 55 -4.50 11.28 -21.22
N LYS A 56 -4.59 11.61 -22.51
CA LYS A 56 -5.42 12.71 -23.03
C LYS A 56 -6.52 12.17 -23.92
N ALA A 57 -7.64 12.89 -23.97
CA ALA A 57 -8.69 12.62 -24.92
C ALA A 57 -8.15 12.62 -26.36
N GLY A 58 -8.60 11.65 -27.16
CA GLY A 58 -8.15 11.45 -28.54
C GLY A 58 -6.93 10.53 -28.70
N ALA A 59 -6.23 10.17 -27.62
CA ALA A 59 -5.15 9.18 -27.68
C ALA A 59 -5.69 7.80 -28.11
N SER A 60 -4.90 7.01 -28.83
CA SER A 60 -5.31 5.66 -29.24
C SER A 60 -5.16 4.65 -28.09
N ALA A 61 -5.90 3.54 -28.19
CA ALA A 61 -5.80 2.46 -27.21
C ALA A 61 -4.37 1.90 -27.12
N GLU A 62 -3.65 1.81 -28.24
CA GLU A 62 -2.26 1.36 -28.29
C GLU A 62 -1.32 2.32 -27.52
N GLN A 63 -1.56 3.63 -27.64
CA GLN A 63 -0.80 4.61 -26.85
C GLN A 63 -1.05 4.43 -25.34
N ILE A 64 -2.28 4.12 -24.95
CA ILE A 64 -2.61 3.86 -23.54
C ILE A 64 -1.93 2.58 -23.06
N LEU A 65 -1.85 1.52 -23.86
CA LEU A 65 -1.10 0.31 -23.51
C LEU A 65 0.39 0.58 -23.33
N VAL A 66 0.97 1.47 -24.11
CA VAL A 66 2.38 1.86 -23.96
C VAL A 66 2.60 2.69 -22.70
N LEU A 67 1.67 3.60 -22.37
CA LEU A 67 1.77 4.49 -21.22
C LEU A 67 1.47 3.79 -19.89
N LEU A 68 0.40 3.03 -19.85
CA LEU A 68 -0.14 2.42 -18.63
C LEU A 68 0.03 0.90 -18.58
N GLY A 69 0.41 0.26 -19.67
CA GLY A 69 0.46 -1.20 -19.73
C GLY A 69 -0.93 -1.85 -19.78
N THR A 70 -0.97 -3.15 -19.45
CA THR A 70 -2.21 -3.94 -19.50
C THR A 70 -3.17 -3.53 -18.39
N PRO A 71 -4.46 -3.25 -18.71
CA PRO A 71 -5.46 -2.95 -17.68
C PRO A 71 -5.73 -4.16 -16.77
N THR A 72 -6.13 -3.87 -15.54
CA THR A 72 -6.52 -4.91 -14.58
C THR A 72 -7.79 -5.64 -15.04
N THR A 73 -8.74 -4.90 -15.60
CA THR A 73 -9.96 -5.45 -16.19
C THR A 73 -10.53 -4.50 -17.25
N THR A 74 -11.43 -5.01 -18.07
CA THR A 74 -12.13 -4.25 -19.09
C THR A 74 -13.64 -4.43 -18.94
N SER A 75 -14.42 -3.46 -19.38
CA SER A 75 -15.87 -3.55 -19.39
C SER A 75 -16.45 -2.87 -20.63
N THR A 76 -17.57 -3.41 -21.09
CA THR A 76 -18.41 -2.78 -22.12
C THR A 76 -19.70 -2.20 -21.53
N VAL A 77 -19.86 -2.28 -20.20
CA VAL A 77 -21.01 -1.70 -19.49
C VAL A 77 -20.88 -0.17 -19.48
N GLY A 78 -21.78 0.51 -20.15
CA GLY A 78 -21.73 1.97 -20.30
C GLY A 78 -20.76 2.47 -21.39
N GLY A 79 -20.17 1.57 -22.18
CA GLY A 79 -19.17 1.84 -23.22
C GLY A 79 -17.88 1.03 -23.00
N ASP A 80 -17.00 1.04 -24.00
CA ASP A 80 -15.70 0.38 -23.86
C ASP A 80 -14.84 1.12 -22.82
N ALA A 81 -14.44 0.43 -21.76
CA ALA A 81 -13.62 1.02 -20.69
C ALA A 81 -12.54 0.05 -20.20
N TRP A 82 -11.37 0.61 -19.90
CA TRP A 82 -10.26 -0.08 -19.24
C TRP A 82 -10.07 0.44 -17.83
N TYR A 83 -9.93 -0.50 -16.88
CA TYR A 83 -9.81 -0.19 -15.47
C TYR A 83 -8.45 -0.65 -14.93
N TYR A 84 -7.75 0.27 -14.30
CA TYR A 84 -6.50 0.05 -13.58
C TYR A 84 -6.79 0.19 -12.08
N ILE A 85 -6.70 -0.91 -11.35
CA ILE A 85 -7.15 -1.00 -9.97
C ILE A 85 -5.95 -1.07 -9.06
N SER A 86 -5.89 -0.19 -8.06
CA SER A 86 -4.90 -0.20 -6.99
C SER A 86 -5.58 -0.24 -5.63
N GLN A 87 -4.98 -0.95 -4.69
CA GLN A 87 -5.44 -1.03 -3.32
C GLN A 87 -4.24 -0.93 -2.39
N ILE A 88 -4.34 -0.08 -1.40
CA ILE A 88 -3.34 0.08 -0.36
C ILE A 88 -3.91 -0.51 0.92
N THR A 89 -3.19 -1.48 1.47
CA THR A 89 -3.49 -2.04 2.78
C THR A 89 -2.44 -1.61 3.78
N ASN A 90 -2.86 -1.35 5.01
CA ASN A 90 -1.98 -1.08 6.12
C ASN A 90 -2.21 -2.12 7.23
N ARG A 91 -1.11 -2.64 7.75
CA ARG A 91 -1.10 -3.55 8.88
C ARG A 91 -0.36 -2.87 10.02
N SER A 92 -1.09 -2.42 11.03
CA SER A 92 -0.52 -1.67 12.18
C SER A 92 0.52 -2.48 12.96
N VAL A 93 0.33 -3.81 13.04
CA VAL A 93 1.27 -4.76 13.64
C VAL A 93 1.21 -6.09 12.89
N GLN A 94 2.32 -6.81 12.86
CA GLN A 94 2.51 -7.99 12.01
C GLN A 94 1.46 -9.10 12.20
N PHE A 95 0.89 -9.24 13.39
CA PHE A 95 -0.10 -10.28 13.72
C PHE A 95 -1.56 -9.83 13.54
N MET A 96 -1.82 -8.56 13.21
CA MET A 96 -3.16 -8.07 12.89
C MET A 96 -3.50 -8.26 11.40
N PRO A 97 -4.79 -8.46 11.07
CA PRO A 97 -5.21 -8.48 9.68
C PRO A 97 -4.93 -7.13 9.00
N PRO A 98 -4.55 -7.11 7.72
CA PRO A 98 -4.37 -5.88 6.98
C PRO A 98 -5.72 -5.15 6.84
N LYS A 99 -5.68 -3.83 6.95
CA LYS A 99 -6.84 -2.96 6.73
C LYS A 99 -6.65 -2.19 5.43
N VAL A 100 -7.64 -2.19 4.56
CA VAL A 100 -7.64 -1.33 3.36
C VAL A 100 -7.70 0.12 3.80
N THR A 101 -6.71 0.91 3.41
CA THR A 101 -6.59 2.33 3.74
C THR A 101 -6.87 3.23 2.55
N ASP A 102 -6.56 2.79 1.33
CA ASP A 102 -6.92 3.48 0.10
C ASP A 102 -7.21 2.46 -1.01
N GLN A 103 -8.11 2.84 -1.88
CA GLN A 103 -8.48 2.06 -3.06
C GLN A 103 -8.84 3.00 -4.19
N ARG A 104 -8.19 2.80 -5.34
CA ARG A 104 -8.37 3.64 -6.51
C ARG A 104 -8.65 2.80 -7.73
N VAL A 105 -9.52 3.32 -8.59
CA VAL A 105 -9.83 2.77 -9.90
C VAL A 105 -9.64 3.86 -10.94
N PHE A 106 -8.54 3.80 -11.68
CA PHE A 106 -8.32 4.68 -12.81
C PHE A 106 -8.99 4.07 -14.03
N ALA A 107 -9.96 4.77 -14.58
CA ALA A 107 -10.76 4.32 -15.70
C ALA A 107 -10.45 5.15 -16.95
N VAL A 108 -10.22 4.47 -18.08
CA VAL A 108 -10.06 5.06 -19.40
C VAL A 108 -11.21 4.59 -20.26
N TYR A 109 -12.03 5.52 -20.72
CA TYR A 109 -13.19 5.27 -21.57
C TYR A 109 -12.85 5.54 -23.01
N PHE A 110 -13.33 4.67 -23.89
CA PHE A 110 -13.03 4.73 -25.31
C PHE A 110 -14.27 4.96 -26.14
N THR A 111 -14.10 5.72 -27.22
CA THR A 111 -15.06 5.79 -28.31
C THR A 111 -15.09 4.47 -29.10
N LYS A 112 -16.07 4.32 -30.00
CA LYS A 112 -16.14 3.18 -30.93
C LYS A 112 -14.87 3.02 -31.79
N ASP A 113 -14.18 4.13 -32.07
CA ASP A 113 -12.92 4.16 -32.85
C ASP A 113 -11.68 3.88 -32.01
N LYS A 114 -11.84 3.34 -30.77
CA LYS A 114 -10.76 3.02 -29.85
C LYS A 114 -9.86 4.22 -29.52
N LYS A 115 -10.43 5.41 -29.48
CA LYS A 115 -9.77 6.62 -28.97
C LYS A 115 -10.29 6.97 -27.58
N VAL A 116 -9.42 7.50 -26.74
CA VAL A 116 -9.79 7.94 -25.40
C VAL A 116 -10.85 9.05 -25.51
N GLU A 117 -12.00 8.81 -24.95
CA GLU A 117 -13.08 9.78 -24.82
C GLU A 117 -12.90 10.62 -23.55
N ARG A 118 -12.74 9.93 -22.41
CA ARG A 118 -12.54 10.55 -21.10
C ARG A 118 -11.74 9.64 -20.17
N VAL A 119 -11.21 10.21 -19.12
CA VAL A 119 -10.62 9.49 -18.01
C VAL A 119 -11.34 9.84 -16.73
N ALA A 120 -11.32 8.90 -15.77
CA ALA A 120 -11.84 9.12 -14.43
C ALA A 120 -10.94 8.42 -13.41
N ASN A 121 -10.88 8.96 -12.21
CA ASN A 121 -10.13 8.36 -11.11
C ASN A 121 -11.07 8.20 -9.91
N TYR A 122 -11.64 7.02 -9.80
CA TYR A 122 -12.61 6.71 -8.76
C TYR A 122 -11.94 6.28 -7.47
N GLY A 123 -12.49 6.72 -6.35
CA GLY A 123 -12.15 6.28 -5.01
C GLY A 123 -13.33 6.42 -4.08
N MET A 124 -13.16 5.91 -2.87
CA MET A 124 -14.18 6.03 -1.82
C MET A 124 -13.79 7.16 -0.86
N GLU A 125 -14.70 8.09 -0.65
CA GLU A 125 -14.58 9.15 0.34
C GLU A 125 -15.89 9.20 1.14
N ASP A 126 -15.81 9.07 2.47
CA ASP A 126 -16.96 9.02 3.37
C ASP A 126 -18.05 7.99 2.97
N GLY A 127 -17.59 6.83 2.46
CA GLY A 127 -18.49 5.76 1.99
C GLY A 127 -19.20 6.05 0.67
N LYS A 128 -18.82 7.12 -0.02
CA LYS A 128 -19.36 7.49 -1.33
C LYS A 128 -18.32 7.31 -2.41
N LEU A 129 -18.76 6.81 -3.57
CA LEU A 129 -17.92 6.74 -4.76
C LEU A 129 -17.79 8.13 -5.37
N ILE A 130 -16.57 8.63 -5.47
CA ILE A 130 -16.27 9.96 -6.05
C ILE A 130 -15.27 9.78 -7.19
N ASP A 131 -15.47 10.52 -8.27
CA ASP A 131 -14.48 10.72 -9.32
C ASP A 131 -13.61 11.93 -8.97
N PHE A 132 -12.34 11.68 -8.66
CA PHE A 132 -11.38 12.72 -8.28
C PHE A 132 -10.94 13.61 -9.44
N VAL A 133 -11.17 13.21 -10.69
CA VAL A 133 -10.90 14.04 -11.87
C VAL A 133 -11.98 15.10 -12.03
N SER A 134 -13.24 14.69 -12.05
CA SER A 134 -14.39 15.59 -12.24
C SER A 134 -14.95 16.15 -10.94
N ARG A 135 -14.51 15.62 -9.77
CA ARG A 135 -15.03 15.93 -8.45
C ARG A 135 -16.54 15.73 -8.31
N THR A 136 -17.07 14.76 -9.05
CA THR A 136 -18.49 14.43 -9.07
C THR A 136 -18.72 13.01 -8.56
N THR A 137 -19.92 12.77 -8.02
CA THR A 137 -20.39 11.41 -7.74
C THR A 137 -20.99 10.85 -9.04
N PRO A 138 -20.57 9.66 -9.50
CA PRO A 138 -21.16 9.05 -10.67
C PRO A 138 -22.67 8.92 -10.51
N THR A 139 -23.40 9.38 -11.53
CA THR A 139 -24.86 9.32 -11.55
C THR A 139 -25.33 7.87 -11.52
N ALA A 140 -26.47 7.60 -10.87
CA ALA A 140 -27.05 6.27 -10.79
C ALA A 140 -27.25 5.68 -12.20
N GLY A 141 -26.70 4.47 -12.45
CA GLY A 141 -26.77 3.76 -13.72
C GLY A 141 -25.99 2.45 -13.64
N ALA A 142 -25.99 1.70 -14.74
CA ALA A 142 -25.29 0.40 -14.83
C ALA A 142 -23.79 0.53 -14.52
N GLU A 143 -23.16 1.61 -14.97
CA GLU A 143 -21.75 1.91 -14.73
C GLU A 143 -21.47 2.15 -13.23
N SER A 144 -22.28 2.96 -12.54
CA SER A 144 -22.09 3.21 -11.10
C SER A 144 -22.32 1.96 -10.27
N THR A 145 -23.23 1.08 -10.67
CA THR A 145 -23.47 -0.21 -10.03
C THR A 145 -22.28 -1.15 -10.23
N PHE A 146 -21.73 -1.19 -11.44
CA PHE A 146 -20.52 -1.96 -11.75
C PHE A 146 -19.32 -1.49 -10.93
N LEU A 147 -19.07 -0.18 -10.87
CA LEU A 147 -17.98 0.39 -10.08
C LEU A 147 -18.15 0.10 -8.59
N LYS A 148 -19.35 0.31 -8.03
CA LYS A 148 -19.64 -0.03 -6.63
C LYS A 148 -19.40 -1.51 -6.34
N GLY A 149 -19.85 -2.40 -7.22
CA GLY A 149 -19.61 -3.83 -7.12
C GLY A 149 -18.12 -4.17 -7.12
N MET A 150 -17.34 -3.50 -7.96
CA MET A 150 -15.89 -3.65 -8.00
C MET A 150 -15.24 -3.24 -6.67
N PHE A 151 -15.60 -2.08 -6.10
CA PHE A 151 -15.09 -1.63 -4.80
C PHE A 151 -15.47 -2.58 -3.66
N ILE A 152 -16.72 -3.07 -3.62
CA ILE A 152 -17.20 -3.98 -2.58
C ILE A 152 -16.46 -5.32 -2.65
N ASN A 153 -16.31 -5.90 -3.83
CA ASN A 153 -15.64 -7.20 -4.00
C ASN A 153 -14.16 -7.14 -3.63
N LEU A 154 -13.49 -6.02 -3.85
CA LEU A 154 -12.08 -5.83 -3.49
C LEU A 154 -11.87 -5.64 -1.98
N LEU A 155 -12.91 -5.31 -1.21
CA LEU A 155 -12.83 -5.19 0.25
C LEU A 155 -12.90 -6.55 0.98
N HIS A 156 -13.18 -7.66 0.27
CA HIS A 156 -13.40 -8.99 0.84
C HIS A 156 -12.24 -9.96 0.65
N PHE A 157 -11.01 -9.46 0.41
CA PHE A 157 -9.78 -10.26 0.39
C PHE A 157 -9.00 -10.17 1.68
#